data_5905dd25e32fbcfec389b3d5f630c960
#
_entry.id   5905dd25e32fbcfec389b3d5f630c960
#
_cell.length_a   1.000
_cell.length_b   1.000
_cell.length_c   1.000
_cell.angle_alpha   90.00
_cell.angle_beta   90.00
_cell.angle_gamma   90.00
#
_symmetry.space_group_name_H-M   'P 1'
#
loop_
_entity.id
_entity.type
_entity.pdbx_description
1 polymer ?
#
loop_
_entity_poly.entity_id
_entity_poly.type
_entity_poly.pdbx_seq_one_letter_code
_entity_poly.pdbx_strand_id
1 'polypeptide(L)'
;IPALKNAEFVRYGVMHKNIFINSPALLDCDFSMKSKPEIFFAGQISGVEGYVESIAGGLMCGVNAFRRLKGKAPIKPDGATLCGALALYVSSPNECFQPMNANFGILKPLGEEIRDKAKKKEAYALRALAHTDKILTEVSDG
;
A
#
# COMPACT_ATOMS: atom_id res chain seq x y z
N ILE A 1 16.03 31.11 6.61
CA ILE A 1 16.80 31.64 5.46
C ILE A 1 16.74 33.15 5.55
N PRO A 2 17.90 33.87 5.78
CA PRO A 2 17.91 35.35 5.99
C PRO A 2 17.25 36.13 4.87
N ALA A 3 17.46 35.73 3.61
CA ALA A 3 16.89 36.40 2.45
C ALA A 3 15.34 36.31 2.36
N LEU A 4 14.73 35.39 3.10
CA LEU A 4 13.28 35.18 3.12
C LEU A 4 12.62 35.74 4.39
N LYS A 5 13.36 36.42 5.25
CA LYS A 5 12.85 36.93 6.55
C LYS A 5 11.62 37.81 6.41
N ASN A 6 11.55 38.58 5.33
CA ASN A 6 10.47 39.53 5.04
C ASN A 6 9.68 39.11 3.78
N ALA A 7 9.72 37.82 3.41
CA ALA A 7 9.00 37.35 2.24
C ALA A 7 7.50 37.28 2.52
N GLU A 8 6.74 37.84 1.61
CA GLU A 8 5.28 37.72 1.59
C GLU A 8 4.86 36.55 0.66
N PHE A 9 4.22 35.54 1.23
CA PHE A 9 3.85 34.33 0.47
C PHE A 9 2.49 34.57 -0.21
N VAL A 10 2.51 34.84 -1.50
CA VAL A 10 1.30 35.02 -2.30
C VAL A 10 0.53 33.70 -2.50
N ARG A 11 1.25 32.56 -2.56
CA ARG A 11 0.67 31.23 -2.72
C ARG A 11 1.64 30.16 -2.25
N TYR A 12 1.09 29.15 -1.54
CA TYR A 12 1.79 27.91 -1.30
C TYR A 12 1.44 26.92 -2.43
N GLY A 13 2.44 26.36 -3.09
CA GLY A 13 2.27 25.43 -4.19
C GLY A 13 2.95 24.10 -3.94
N VAL A 14 2.47 23.05 -4.57
CA VAL A 14 3.16 21.78 -4.64
C VAL A 14 4.21 21.85 -5.73
N MET A 15 5.48 21.60 -5.41
CA MET A 15 6.60 21.72 -6.35
C MET A 15 6.63 20.60 -7.41
N HIS A 16 5.93 19.50 -7.18
CA HIS A 16 5.85 18.38 -8.10
C HIS A 16 4.43 17.82 -8.12
N LYS A 17 4.06 17.23 -9.23
CA LYS A 17 2.80 16.52 -9.41
C LYS A 17 3.11 15.09 -9.83
N ASN A 18 2.71 14.14 -9.02
CA ASN A 18 2.85 12.74 -9.35
C ASN A 18 1.75 12.32 -10.34
N ILE A 19 2.13 11.51 -11.32
CA ILE A 19 1.19 10.89 -12.24
C ILE A 19 0.79 9.55 -11.65
N PHE A 20 -0.51 9.28 -11.62
CA PHE A 20 -1.07 8.01 -11.15
C PHE A 20 -2.27 7.62 -12.01
N ILE A 21 -2.56 6.33 -12.06
CA ILE A 21 -3.72 5.78 -12.77
C ILE A 21 -4.93 5.69 -11.84
N ASN A 22 -6.11 5.51 -12.40
CA ASN A 22 -7.31 5.22 -11.60
C ASN A 22 -7.29 3.76 -11.13
N SER A 23 -6.42 3.48 -10.15
CA SER A 23 -6.18 2.14 -9.64
C SER A 23 -7.42 1.42 -9.13
N PRO A 24 -8.37 2.07 -8.41
CA PRO A 24 -9.63 1.42 -8.00
C PRO A 24 -10.42 0.81 -9.15
N ALA A 25 -10.40 1.45 -10.31
CA ALA A 25 -11.08 0.93 -11.50
C ALA A 25 -10.26 -0.13 -12.24
N LEU A 26 -8.93 -0.02 -12.22
CA LEU A 26 -8.03 -0.77 -13.10
C LEU A 26 -7.34 -1.95 -12.45
N LEU A 27 -7.07 -1.92 -11.14
CA LEU A 27 -6.23 -2.89 -10.47
C LEU A 27 -6.99 -3.75 -9.46
N ASP A 28 -6.59 -5.00 -9.36
CA ASP A 28 -6.90 -5.88 -8.23
C ASP A 28 -5.96 -5.63 -7.05
N CYS A 29 -6.27 -6.20 -5.89
CA CYS A 29 -5.51 -5.97 -4.65
C CYS A 29 -4.08 -6.57 -4.67
N ASP A 30 -3.75 -7.38 -5.64
CA ASP A 30 -2.41 -7.90 -5.92
C ASP A 30 -1.63 -7.01 -6.90
N PHE A 31 -2.18 -5.83 -7.23
CA PHE A 31 -1.68 -4.85 -8.20
C PHE A 31 -1.68 -5.32 -9.66
N SER A 32 -2.31 -6.45 -9.97
CA SER A 32 -2.52 -6.88 -11.34
C SER A 32 -3.64 -6.07 -12.00
N MET A 33 -3.56 -5.88 -13.30
CA MET A 33 -4.60 -5.21 -14.07
C MET A 33 -5.82 -6.12 -14.25
N LYS A 34 -7.02 -5.68 -13.86
CA LYS A 34 -8.26 -6.47 -13.95
C LYS A 34 -8.54 -7.02 -15.35
N SER A 35 -8.28 -6.23 -16.40
CA SER A 35 -8.51 -6.62 -17.78
C SER A 35 -7.38 -7.45 -18.41
N LYS A 36 -6.16 -7.36 -17.85
CA LYS A 36 -4.96 -8.07 -18.30
C LYS A 36 -4.13 -8.48 -17.08
N PRO A 37 -4.48 -9.58 -16.43
CA PRO A 37 -3.88 -9.96 -15.16
C PRO A 37 -2.38 -10.29 -15.20
N GLU A 38 -1.80 -10.40 -16.38
CA GLU A 38 -0.35 -10.54 -16.60
C GLU A 38 0.42 -9.21 -16.47
N ILE A 39 -0.29 -8.07 -16.41
CA ILE A 39 0.31 -6.74 -16.27
C ILE A 39 0.14 -6.29 -14.82
N PHE A 40 1.22 -5.85 -14.20
CA PHE A 40 1.24 -5.35 -12.83
C PHE A 40 1.70 -3.89 -12.80
N PHE A 41 1.15 -3.12 -11.86
CA PHE A 41 1.55 -1.73 -11.61
C PHE A 41 1.99 -1.57 -10.16
N ALA A 42 3.24 -1.15 -9.95
CA ALA A 42 3.80 -0.97 -8.62
C ALA A 42 4.26 0.47 -8.37
N GLY A 43 4.29 0.84 -7.11
CA GLY A 43 4.79 2.13 -6.66
C GLY A 43 3.87 3.30 -6.99
N GLN A 44 4.44 4.46 -7.17
CA GLN A 44 3.73 5.73 -7.23
C GLN A 44 2.65 5.81 -8.32
N ILE A 45 2.88 5.18 -9.47
CA ILE A 45 1.90 5.15 -10.56
C ILE A 45 0.59 4.45 -10.17
N SER A 46 0.63 3.53 -9.22
CA SER A 46 -0.57 2.86 -8.68
C SER A 46 -1.29 3.65 -7.59
N GLY A 47 -0.81 4.86 -7.25
CA GLY A 47 -1.35 5.67 -6.16
C GLY A 47 -0.76 5.34 -4.78
N VAL A 48 0.28 4.51 -4.73
CA VAL A 48 1.05 4.23 -3.53
C VAL A 48 2.11 5.33 -3.36
N GLU A 49 1.98 6.17 -2.34
CA GLU A 49 3.01 7.14 -1.99
C GLU A 49 3.95 6.59 -0.90
N GLY A 50 5.19 7.07 -0.91
CA GLY A 50 6.24 6.65 0.00
C GLY A 50 7.21 5.63 -0.60
N TYR A 51 8.49 5.76 -0.24
CA TYR A 51 9.54 4.88 -0.77
C TYR A 51 9.40 3.45 -0.26
N VAL A 52 9.16 3.27 1.04
CA VAL A 52 9.02 1.95 1.66
C VAL A 52 7.77 1.24 1.12
N GLU A 53 6.67 1.96 1.00
CA GLU A 53 5.41 1.47 0.43
C GLU A 53 5.58 1.05 -1.03
N SER A 54 6.30 1.84 -1.82
CA SER A 54 6.59 1.52 -3.22
C SER A 54 7.47 0.28 -3.35
N ILE A 55 8.48 0.11 -2.47
CA ILE A 55 9.32 -1.09 -2.42
C ILE A 55 8.47 -2.32 -2.08
N ALA A 56 7.61 -2.22 -1.05
CA ALA A 56 6.75 -3.31 -0.64
C ALA A 56 5.73 -3.71 -1.72
N GLY A 57 5.13 -2.71 -2.41
CA GLY A 57 4.26 -2.94 -3.56
C GLY A 57 4.99 -3.62 -4.71
N GLY A 58 6.23 -3.18 -5.00
CA GLY A 58 7.08 -3.80 -6.02
C GLY A 58 7.42 -5.25 -5.71
N LEU A 59 7.77 -5.55 -4.46
CA LEU A 59 8.03 -6.92 -4.01
C LEU A 59 6.78 -7.80 -4.18
N MET A 60 5.61 -7.32 -3.76
CA MET A 60 4.35 -8.05 -3.92
C MET A 60 4.02 -8.31 -5.39
N CYS A 61 4.20 -7.33 -6.27
CA CYS A 61 4.04 -7.50 -7.72
C CYS A 61 5.00 -8.57 -8.25
N GLY A 62 6.28 -8.54 -7.87
CA GLY A 62 7.29 -9.50 -8.31
C GLY A 62 6.95 -10.94 -7.89
N VAL A 63 6.56 -11.13 -6.62
CA VAL A 63 6.14 -12.44 -6.09
C VAL A 63 4.90 -12.94 -6.84
N ASN A 64 3.88 -12.10 -7.03
CA ASN A 64 2.65 -12.51 -7.70
C ASN A 64 2.84 -12.75 -9.21
N ALA A 65 3.71 -11.98 -9.87
CA ALA A 65 4.09 -12.23 -11.25
C ALA A 65 4.80 -13.60 -11.40
N PHE A 66 5.75 -13.90 -10.50
CA PHE A 66 6.40 -15.21 -10.49
C PHE A 66 5.42 -16.35 -10.23
N ARG A 67 4.54 -16.23 -9.22
CA ARG A 67 3.52 -17.23 -8.92
C ARG A 67 2.59 -17.49 -10.13
N ARG A 68 2.18 -16.42 -10.80
CA ARG A 68 1.38 -16.53 -12.03
C ARG A 68 2.10 -17.28 -13.14
N LEU A 69 3.39 -16.99 -13.38
CA LEU A 69 4.21 -17.75 -14.35
C LEU A 69 4.31 -19.24 -14.01
N LYS A 70 4.21 -19.57 -12.73
CA LYS A 70 4.18 -20.97 -12.24
C LYS A 70 2.77 -21.57 -12.17
N GLY A 71 1.75 -20.88 -12.65
CA GLY A 71 0.36 -21.36 -12.56
C GLY A 71 -0.21 -21.37 -11.15
N LYS A 72 0.41 -20.66 -10.18
CA LYS A 72 -0.03 -20.61 -8.80
C LYS A 72 -0.98 -19.42 -8.56
N ALA A 73 -1.87 -19.56 -7.59
CA ALA A 73 -2.75 -18.47 -7.17
C ALA A 73 -1.94 -17.28 -6.62
N PRO A 74 -2.35 -16.04 -6.87
CA PRO A 74 -1.69 -14.87 -6.31
C PRO A 74 -1.89 -14.82 -4.79
N ILE A 75 -0.88 -14.29 -4.08
CA ILE A 75 -1.02 -13.92 -2.68
C ILE A 75 -1.82 -12.63 -2.63
N LYS A 76 -2.97 -12.71 -1.95
CA LYS A 76 -3.83 -11.55 -1.76
C LYS A 76 -3.53 -10.90 -0.41
N PRO A 77 -3.22 -9.59 -0.38
CA PRO A 77 -3.03 -8.87 0.87
C PRO A 77 -4.36 -8.75 1.63
N ASP A 78 -4.26 -8.65 2.93
CA ASP A 78 -5.37 -8.23 3.77
C ASP A 78 -5.00 -6.98 4.59
N GLY A 79 -5.94 -6.40 5.30
CA GLY A 79 -5.73 -5.19 6.10
C GLY A 79 -4.96 -5.41 7.41
N ALA A 80 -4.34 -6.56 7.65
CA ALA A 80 -3.57 -6.85 8.86
C ALA A 80 -2.23 -6.10 8.90
N THR A 81 -1.64 -5.85 7.72
CA THR A 81 -0.40 -5.07 7.56
C THR A 81 -0.66 -3.72 6.91
N LEU A 82 0.22 -2.74 7.12
CA LEU A 82 0.12 -1.43 6.46
C LEU A 82 0.18 -1.55 4.93
N CYS A 83 1.08 -2.39 4.42
CA CYS A 83 1.21 -2.61 2.97
C CYS A 83 -0.04 -3.30 2.40
N GLY A 84 -0.60 -4.28 3.11
CA GLY A 84 -1.82 -4.95 2.70
C GLY A 84 -3.03 -4.02 2.73
N ALA A 85 -3.16 -3.22 3.78
CA ALA A 85 -4.22 -2.21 3.88
C ALA A 85 -4.13 -1.16 2.77
N LEU A 86 -2.92 -0.73 2.41
CA LEU A 86 -2.70 0.20 1.31
C LEU A 86 -3.03 -0.43 -0.05
N ALA A 87 -2.65 -1.69 -0.28
CA ALA A 87 -3.02 -2.43 -1.48
C ALA A 87 -4.54 -2.56 -1.64
N LEU A 88 -5.25 -2.83 -0.55
CA LEU A 88 -6.72 -2.82 -0.52
C LEU A 88 -7.28 -1.43 -0.81
N TYR A 89 -6.72 -0.37 -0.23
CA TYR A 89 -7.17 1.00 -0.48
C TYR A 89 -7.07 1.37 -1.96
N VAL A 90 -5.91 1.12 -2.60
CA VAL A 90 -5.70 1.50 -4.01
C VAL A 90 -6.50 0.66 -4.99
N SER A 91 -7.04 -0.49 -4.58
CA SER A 91 -7.84 -1.38 -5.44
C SER A 91 -9.34 -1.35 -5.13
N SER A 92 -9.73 -0.71 -4.02
CA SER A 92 -11.15 -0.61 -3.62
C SER A 92 -11.87 0.52 -4.34
N PRO A 93 -13.14 0.35 -4.72
CA PRO A 93 -13.94 1.42 -5.36
C PRO A 93 -13.89 2.71 -4.56
N ASN A 94 -13.52 3.80 -5.22
CA ASN A 94 -13.41 5.13 -4.61
C ASN A 94 -13.61 6.20 -5.68
N GLU A 95 -14.67 6.99 -5.57
CA GLU A 95 -15.00 8.05 -6.52
C GLU A 95 -14.02 9.23 -6.48
N CYS A 96 -13.43 9.49 -5.32
CA CYS A 96 -12.47 10.57 -5.11
C CYS A 96 -11.08 10.01 -4.80
N PHE A 97 -10.62 9.01 -5.55
CA PHE A 97 -9.33 8.37 -5.33
C PHE A 97 -8.18 9.37 -5.37
N GLN A 98 -7.36 9.36 -4.34
CA GLN A 98 -6.13 10.12 -4.24
C GLN A 98 -4.98 9.19 -3.79
N PRO A 99 -3.76 9.41 -4.30
CA PRO A 99 -2.58 8.71 -3.79
C PRO A 99 -2.43 8.88 -2.28
N MET A 100 -1.93 7.84 -1.61
CA MET A 100 -1.84 7.81 -0.16
C MET A 100 -0.57 7.09 0.32
N ASN A 101 0.01 7.61 1.40
CA ASN A 101 0.99 6.89 2.21
C ASN A 101 0.28 5.92 3.15
N ALA A 102 0.96 4.84 3.51
CA ALA A 102 0.47 3.93 4.54
C ALA A 102 0.28 4.66 5.89
N ASN A 103 -0.86 4.45 6.52
CA ASN A 103 -1.17 5.04 7.82
C ASN A 103 -2.05 4.11 8.65
N PHE A 104 -2.11 4.34 9.96
CA PHE A 104 -2.88 3.50 10.87
C PHE A 104 -4.41 3.56 10.66
N GLY A 105 -4.90 4.61 9.98
CA GLY A 105 -6.35 4.79 9.73
C GLY A 105 -6.94 3.80 8.74
N ILE A 106 -6.10 3.23 7.85
CA ILE A 106 -6.54 2.24 6.85
C ILE A 106 -6.37 0.79 7.32
N LEU A 107 -5.73 0.57 8.49
CA LEU A 107 -5.56 -0.78 9.03
C LEU A 107 -6.90 -1.38 9.46
N LYS A 108 -7.05 -2.68 9.22
CA LYS A 108 -8.12 -3.46 9.84
C LYS A 108 -8.08 -3.27 11.37
N PRO A 109 -9.20 -2.94 12.02
CA PRO A 109 -9.25 -2.77 13.47
C PRO A 109 -8.69 -3.98 14.23
N LEU A 110 -8.16 -3.73 15.43
CA LEU A 110 -7.88 -4.79 16.39
C LEU A 110 -9.21 -5.32 16.93
N GLY A 111 -9.28 -6.60 17.29
CA GLY A 111 -10.49 -7.21 17.85
C GLY A 111 -10.88 -6.70 19.24
N GLU A 112 -10.02 -5.89 19.87
CA GLU A 112 -10.19 -5.31 21.19
C GLU A 112 -9.90 -3.81 21.20
N GLU A 113 -10.49 -3.09 22.16
CA GLU A 113 -10.23 -1.67 22.35
C GLU A 113 -9.00 -1.48 23.24
N ILE A 114 -7.90 -0.99 22.68
CA ILE A 114 -6.68 -0.65 23.41
C ILE A 114 -6.57 0.87 23.49
N ARG A 115 -6.76 1.44 24.71
CA ARG A 115 -6.71 2.89 24.95
C ARG A 115 -5.29 3.45 24.96
N ASP A 116 -4.34 2.67 25.44
CA ASP A 116 -2.92 3.06 25.44
C ASP A 116 -2.37 3.07 24.01
N LYS A 117 -1.88 4.24 23.58
CA LYS A 117 -1.38 4.44 22.22
C LYS A 117 -0.13 3.60 21.89
N ALA A 118 0.75 3.39 22.87
CA ALA A 118 1.98 2.60 22.68
C ALA A 118 1.64 1.12 22.54
N LYS A 119 0.82 0.58 23.44
CA LYS A 119 0.33 -0.80 23.38
C LYS A 119 -0.49 -1.08 22.13
N LYS A 120 -1.30 -0.11 21.68
CA LYS A 120 -2.05 -0.22 20.43
C LYS A 120 -1.12 -0.36 19.22
N LYS A 121 -0.06 0.45 19.15
CA LYS A 121 0.94 0.35 18.07
C LYS A 121 1.69 -0.99 18.11
N GLU A 122 2.06 -1.44 19.30
CA GLU A 122 2.71 -2.73 19.51
C GLU A 122 1.81 -3.89 19.06
N ALA A 123 0.53 -3.89 19.43
CA ALA A 123 -0.43 -4.90 19.00
C ALA A 123 -0.59 -4.95 17.46
N TYR A 124 -0.62 -3.80 16.79
CA TYR A 124 -0.60 -3.76 15.33
C TYR A 124 0.68 -4.33 14.74
N ALA A 125 1.85 -4.02 15.34
CA ALA A 125 3.14 -4.55 14.89
C ALA A 125 3.22 -6.07 15.05
N LEU A 126 2.84 -6.61 16.21
CA LEU A 126 2.82 -8.05 16.47
C LEU A 126 1.88 -8.79 15.49
N ARG A 127 0.69 -8.23 15.25
CA ARG A 127 -0.25 -8.78 14.26
C ARG A 127 0.35 -8.79 12.86
N ALA A 128 1.02 -7.71 12.46
CA ALA A 128 1.64 -7.59 11.15
C ALA A 128 2.78 -8.62 10.97
N LEU A 129 3.63 -8.81 11.98
CA LEU A 129 4.70 -9.81 11.97
C LEU A 129 4.12 -11.23 11.82
N ALA A 130 3.16 -11.60 12.66
CA ALA A 130 2.52 -12.91 12.59
C ALA A 130 1.84 -13.18 11.24
N HIS A 131 1.30 -12.12 10.60
CA HIS A 131 0.71 -12.22 9.26
C HIS A 131 1.79 -12.39 8.18
N THR A 132 2.90 -11.67 8.30
CA THR A 132 4.03 -11.76 7.38
C THR A 132 4.66 -13.15 7.42
N ASP A 133 4.82 -13.76 8.60
CA ASP A 133 5.34 -15.12 8.74
C ASP A 133 4.48 -16.16 8.00
N LYS A 134 3.15 -16.00 8.02
CA LYS A 134 2.24 -16.86 7.24
C LYS A 134 2.46 -16.69 5.74
N ILE A 135 2.59 -15.46 5.26
CA ILE A 135 2.86 -15.18 3.85
C ILE A 135 4.22 -15.77 3.44
N LEU A 136 5.25 -15.62 4.27
CA LEU A 136 6.57 -16.19 3.99
C LEU A 136 6.52 -17.71 3.86
N THR A 137 5.80 -18.39 4.74
CA THR A 137 5.58 -19.84 4.64
C THR A 137 4.90 -20.20 3.32
N GLU A 138 3.82 -19.50 2.97
CA GLU A 138 3.08 -19.71 1.72
C GLU A 138 3.94 -19.45 0.45
N VAL A 139 4.87 -18.52 0.51
CA VAL A 139 5.84 -18.24 -0.57
C VAL A 139 6.89 -19.35 -0.66
N SER A 140 7.38 -19.83 0.49
CA SER A 140 8.46 -20.83 0.56
C SER A 140 7.99 -22.23 0.11
N ASP A 141 6.76 -22.58 0.43
CA ASP A 141 6.17 -23.90 0.07
C ASP A 141 5.69 -23.94 -1.39
N GLY A 142 5.90 -22.89 -2.09
CA GLY A 142 5.43 -22.69 -3.47
C GLY A 142 6.50 -22.50 -4.47
#